data_bc9da52c51509db484b70d5f73d161f3
#
_entry.id   bc9da52c51509db484b70d5f73d161f3
#
_cell.length_a   1.000
_cell.length_b   1.000
_cell.length_c   1.000
_cell.angle_alpha   90.00
_cell.angle_beta   90.00
_cell.angle_gamma   90.00
#
_symmetry.space_group_name_H-M   'P 1'
#
loop_
_entity.id
_entity.type
_entity.pdbx_description
1 polymer ?
#
loop_
_entity_poly.entity_id
_entity_poly.type
_entity_poly.pdbx_seq_one_letter_code
_entity_poly.pdbx_strand_id
1 'polypeptide(L)'
;YLFGYHNSFEEITNFKYYVGGLPKFPKKPFNYKAPFSPIDVIEEYIRPARMMVNGKEVTKPALSEIERLSFNDSIELEAFNTDGLRSLLKTMAHVKNMSEKTLRYPGHAELIKSYIEKEILQTETTIEKLFKEWKLKPGEHEFTILKVEMKTDNKIFGYNLYDEYDEVSQTTSMARTTGYTATATINLILEKLFYEKGVFP
;
A
#
# COMPACT_ATOMS: atom_id res chain seq x y z
N TYR A 1 11.02 11.26 0.68
CA TYR A 1 11.17 12.63 1.22
C TYR A 1 11.06 12.64 2.76
N LEU A 2 9.94 12.19 3.35
CA LEU A 2 9.75 12.18 4.82
C LEU A 2 10.84 11.42 5.55
N PHE A 3 11.21 10.25 5.07
CA PHE A 3 12.29 9.46 5.63
C PHE A 3 13.62 10.23 5.61
N GLY A 4 14.03 10.75 4.46
CA GLY A 4 15.28 11.49 4.31
C GLY A 4 15.33 12.73 5.20
N TYR A 5 14.22 13.45 5.31
CA TYR A 5 14.10 14.61 6.18
C TYR A 5 14.36 14.25 7.66
N HIS A 6 13.65 13.25 8.19
CA HIS A 6 13.83 12.88 9.58
C HIS A 6 15.18 12.20 9.86
N ASN A 7 15.65 11.36 8.95
CA ASN A 7 16.93 10.66 9.11
C ASN A 7 18.13 11.61 9.09
N SER A 8 17.99 12.84 8.54
CA SER A 8 19.03 13.86 8.60
C SER A 8 19.26 14.45 10.00
N PHE A 9 18.29 14.32 10.91
CA PHE A 9 18.38 14.81 12.29
C PHE A 9 18.71 13.70 13.29
N GLU A 10 18.15 12.51 13.09
CA GLU A 10 18.34 11.36 13.97
C GLU A 10 18.10 10.07 13.17
N GLU A 11 18.94 9.06 13.37
CA GLU A 11 18.84 7.78 12.66
C GLU A 11 17.50 7.12 12.90
N ILE A 12 16.79 6.78 11.81
CA ILE A 12 15.54 6.04 11.87
C ILE A 12 15.85 4.56 12.02
N THR A 13 15.40 3.97 13.13
CA THR A 13 15.61 2.55 13.45
C THR A 13 14.44 1.66 13.01
N ASN A 14 13.24 2.25 12.92
CA ASN A 14 12.02 1.54 12.49
C ASN A 14 11.24 2.37 11.46
N PHE A 15 10.81 1.70 10.41
CA PHE A 15 9.98 2.28 9.36
C PHE A 15 8.82 1.32 9.04
N LYS A 16 7.60 1.78 9.23
CA LYS A 16 6.39 1.01 8.92
C LYS A 16 5.41 1.86 8.14
N TYR A 17 4.77 1.29 7.15
CA TYR A 17 3.65 1.95 6.51
C TYR A 17 2.52 0.98 6.19
N TYR A 18 1.34 1.57 6.08
CA TYR A 18 0.09 0.93 5.72
C TYR A 18 -0.51 1.67 4.54
N VAL A 19 -0.97 0.95 3.54
CA VAL A 19 -1.54 1.56 2.34
C VAL A 19 -2.78 0.80 1.87
N GLY A 20 -3.78 1.52 1.39
CA GLY A 20 -4.96 0.93 0.77
C GLY A 20 -5.65 1.89 -0.17
N GLY A 21 -6.05 1.38 -1.33
CA GLY A 21 -7.04 1.98 -2.20
C GLY A 21 -8.35 1.21 -2.04
N LEU A 22 -9.42 1.88 -1.64
CA LEU A 22 -10.64 1.25 -1.15
C LEU A 22 -11.90 1.90 -1.73
N PRO A 23 -12.93 1.13 -2.07
CA PRO A 23 -14.20 1.71 -2.48
C PRO A 23 -14.85 2.45 -1.31
N LYS A 24 -15.39 3.65 -1.55
CA LYS A 24 -16.13 4.42 -0.55
C LYS A 24 -17.41 3.70 -0.10
N PHE A 25 -18.01 2.92 -1.00
CA PHE A 25 -19.20 2.13 -0.76
C PHE A 25 -18.90 0.64 -0.97
N PRO A 26 -18.38 -0.06 0.07
CA PRO A 26 -17.98 -1.46 -0.05
C PRO A 26 -19.19 -2.37 -0.31
N LYS A 27 -19.02 -3.36 -1.19
CA LYS A 27 -20.06 -4.34 -1.54
C LYS A 27 -19.55 -5.76 -1.27
N LYS A 28 -20.37 -6.54 -0.55
CA LYS A 28 -20.10 -7.98 -0.36
C LYS A 28 -20.05 -8.72 -1.69
N PRO A 29 -19.31 -9.84 -1.78
CA PRO A 29 -18.61 -10.50 -0.69
C PRO A 29 -17.23 -9.88 -0.37
N PHE A 30 -16.57 -9.22 -1.32
CA PHE A 30 -15.18 -8.81 -1.19
C PHE A 30 -14.97 -7.49 -0.44
N ASN A 31 -15.98 -6.60 -0.41
CA ASN A 31 -15.86 -5.23 0.08
C ASN A 31 -14.68 -4.48 -0.55
N TYR A 32 -14.37 -4.80 -1.80
CA TYR A 32 -13.19 -4.33 -2.50
C TYR A 32 -13.47 -3.99 -3.96
N LYS A 33 -12.75 -2.98 -4.44
CA LYS A 33 -12.60 -2.61 -5.85
C LYS A 33 -11.13 -2.34 -6.11
N ALA A 34 -10.61 -2.79 -7.23
CA ALA A 34 -9.24 -2.54 -7.63
C ALA A 34 -9.17 -1.23 -8.42
N PRO A 35 -8.52 -0.19 -7.89
CA PRO A 35 -8.28 1.06 -8.62
C PRO A 35 -7.18 0.93 -9.67
N PHE A 36 -6.53 -0.23 -9.74
CA PHE A 36 -5.52 -0.63 -10.73
C PHE A 36 -5.78 -2.08 -11.20
N SER A 37 -4.80 -2.73 -11.82
CA SER A 37 -4.94 -4.07 -12.39
C SER A 37 -5.35 -5.12 -11.35
N PRO A 38 -6.48 -5.82 -11.52
CA PRO A 38 -6.87 -6.90 -10.63
C PRO A 38 -5.89 -8.10 -10.58
N ILE A 39 -5.11 -8.34 -11.66
CA ILE A 39 -4.07 -9.36 -11.67
C ILE A 39 -2.98 -9.04 -10.66
N ASP A 40 -2.51 -7.78 -10.65
CA ASP A 40 -1.47 -7.34 -9.74
C ASP A 40 -1.91 -7.47 -8.28
N VAL A 41 -3.21 -7.24 -8.01
CA VAL A 41 -3.80 -7.45 -6.68
C VAL A 41 -3.78 -8.93 -6.29
N ILE A 42 -4.12 -9.84 -7.22
CA ILE A 42 -4.07 -11.29 -6.96
C ILE A 42 -2.63 -11.72 -6.66
N GLU A 43 -1.65 -11.21 -7.43
CA GLU A 43 -0.23 -11.49 -7.19
C GLU A 43 0.25 -10.97 -5.82
N GLU A 44 -0.25 -9.82 -5.38
CA GLU A 44 0.03 -9.29 -4.03
C GLU A 44 -0.38 -10.27 -2.93
N TYR A 45 -1.48 -10.98 -3.10
CA TYR A 45 -2.01 -11.92 -2.10
C TYR A 45 -1.29 -13.28 -2.09
N ILE A 46 -0.47 -13.57 -3.09
CA ILE A 46 0.25 -14.83 -3.24
C ILE A 46 1.74 -14.66 -2.95
N ARG A 47 2.31 -13.52 -3.37
CA ARG A 47 3.75 -13.26 -3.23
C ARG A 47 4.12 -13.11 -1.76
N PRO A 48 5.11 -13.90 -1.26
CA PRO A 48 5.59 -13.75 0.11
C PRO A 48 6.10 -12.33 0.38
N ALA A 49 5.75 -11.77 1.53
CA ALA A 49 6.11 -10.44 1.96
C ALA A 49 7.53 -10.40 2.53
N ARG A 50 8.40 -9.58 1.97
CA ARG A 50 9.75 -9.32 2.47
C ARG A 50 9.74 -8.13 3.41
N MET A 51 10.51 -8.22 4.48
CA MET A 51 10.63 -7.15 5.48
C MET A 51 12.00 -7.19 6.16
N MET A 52 12.35 -6.14 6.88
CA MET A 52 13.55 -6.11 7.70
C MET A 52 13.18 -6.34 9.17
N VAL A 53 13.85 -7.28 9.82
CA VAL A 53 13.70 -7.54 11.26
C VAL A 53 15.08 -7.64 11.89
N ASN A 54 15.36 -6.73 12.81
CA ASN A 54 16.67 -6.65 13.49
C ASN A 54 17.86 -6.62 12.52
N GLY A 55 17.73 -5.85 11.43
CA GLY A 55 18.76 -5.66 10.41
C GLY A 55 18.94 -6.86 9.44
N LYS A 56 18.01 -7.80 9.43
CA LYS A 56 18.02 -8.94 8.51
C LYS A 56 16.74 -8.96 7.67
N GLU A 57 16.90 -9.20 6.37
CA GLU A 57 15.76 -9.47 5.51
C GLU A 57 15.13 -10.81 5.89
N VAL A 58 13.83 -10.80 6.15
CA VAL A 58 13.02 -11.98 6.42
C VAL A 58 11.81 -12.00 5.50
N THR A 59 11.28 -13.20 5.26
CA THR A 59 10.11 -13.40 4.41
C THR A 59 8.99 -14.02 5.24
N LYS A 60 7.78 -13.48 5.10
CA LYS A 60 6.57 -14.00 5.74
C LYS A 60 5.51 -14.31 4.67
N PRO A 61 4.55 -15.19 4.93
CA PRO A 61 3.43 -15.39 4.02
C PRO A 61 2.66 -14.09 3.79
N ALA A 62 2.20 -13.88 2.57
CA ALA A 62 1.19 -12.85 2.30
C ALA A 62 -0.07 -13.09 3.14
N LEU A 63 -0.88 -12.07 3.34
CA LEU A 63 -2.11 -12.12 4.15
C LEU A 63 -1.89 -12.56 5.61
N SER A 64 -0.65 -12.61 6.09
CA SER A 64 -0.33 -12.99 7.47
C SER A 64 -0.36 -11.78 8.42
N GLU A 65 -0.33 -12.08 9.72
CA GLU A 65 -0.28 -11.07 10.80
C GLU A 65 -1.36 -9.99 10.67
N ILE A 66 -2.60 -10.45 10.48
CA ILE A 66 -3.76 -9.57 10.35
C ILE A 66 -3.96 -8.80 11.65
N GLU A 67 -4.07 -7.49 11.55
CA GLU A 67 -4.40 -6.60 12.66
C GLU A 67 -5.56 -5.68 12.29
N ARG A 68 -6.32 -5.23 13.29
CA ARG A 68 -7.41 -4.28 13.12
C ARG A 68 -6.92 -2.87 13.39
N LEU A 69 -7.35 -1.95 12.56
CA LEU A 69 -7.00 -0.54 12.66
C LEU A 69 -8.26 0.31 12.49
N SER A 70 -8.41 1.30 13.35
CA SER A 70 -9.38 2.39 13.12
C SER A 70 -8.64 3.57 12.49
N PHE A 71 -9.19 4.12 11.42
CA PHE A 71 -8.69 5.32 10.77
C PHE A 71 -9.69 6.47 10.96
N ASN A 72 -9.21 7.58 11.54
CA ASN A 72 -10.05 8.75 11.87
C ASN A 72 -11.31 8.41 12.69
N ASP A 73 -11.21 7.40 13.58
CA ASP A 73 -12.28 6.92 14.47
C ASP A 73 -13.60 6.50 13.77
N SER A 74 -13.60 6.42 12.45
CA SER A 74 -14.82 6.14 11.67
C SER A 74 -14.67 5.04 10.64
N ILE A 75 -13.44 4.70 10.22
CA ILE A 75 -13.18 3.68 9.21
C ILE A 75 -12.44 2.51 9.83
N GLU A 76 -13.15 1.40 10.02
CA GLU A 76 -12.54 0.15 10.49
C GLU A 76 -11.93 -0.62 9.33
N LEU A 77 -10.65 -0.94 9.45
CA LEU A 77 -9.88 -1.66 8.44
C LEU A 77 -9.13 -2.84 9.07
N GLU A 78 -8.74 -3.77 8.23
CA GLU A 78 -7.74 -4.78 8.55
C GLU A 78 -6.47 -4.52 7.74
N ALA A 79 -5.32 -4.79 8.35
CA ALA A 79 -4.02 -4.70 7.74
C ALA A 79 -3.33 -6.05 7.78
N PHE A 80 -2.65 -6.43 6.71
CA PHE A 80 -1.92 -7.69 6.61
C PHE A 80 -0.66 -7.53 5.75
N ASN A 81 0.29 -8.44 5.94
CA ASN A 81 1.56 -8.40 5.23
C ASN A 81 1.40 -8.58 3.72
N THR A 82 2.04 -7.71 2.95
CA THR A 82 2.25 -7.80 1.51
C THR A 82 3.68 -7.38 1.14
N ASP A 83 4.12 -7.67 -0.10
CA ASP A 83 5.50 -7.38 -0.53
C ASP A 83 5.63 -5.95 -1.10
N GLY A 84 5.25 -4.94 -0.32
CA GLY A 84 5.23 -3.55 -0.75
C GLY A 84 6.55 -2.79 -0.58
N LEU A 85 7.46 -3.23 0.30
CA LEU A 85 8.74 -2.52 0.52
C LEU A 85 9.62 -2.43 -0.73
N ARG A 86 9.62 -3.46 -1.59
CA ARG A 86 10.29 -3.46 -2.89
C ARG A 86 11.74 -2.95 -2.83
N SER A 87 12.00 -1.85 -3.54
CA SER A 87 13.30 -1.21 -3.61
C SER A 87 13.78 -0.64 -2.28
N LEU A 88 12.88 -0.28 -1.36
CA LEU A 88 13.23 0.24 -0.04
C LEU A 88 14.10 -0.75 0.76
N LEU A 89 13.93 -2.06 0.56
CA LEU A 89 14.80 -3.09 1.16
C LEU A 89 16.27 -2.88 0.82
N LYS A 90 16.58 -2.28 -0.33
CA LYS A 90 17.95 -1.99 -0.77
C LYS A 90 18.38 -0.56 -0.39
N THR A 91 17.52 0.43 -0.68
CA THR A 91 17.87 1.85 -0.50
C THR A 91 17.84 2.29 0.95
N MET A 92 17.10 1.56 1.81
CA MET A 92 17.00 1.79 3.25
C MET A 92 17.51 0.59 4.07
N ALA A 93 18.45 -0.19 3.53
CA ALA A 93 18.96 -1.42 4.18
C ALA A 93 19.61 -1.18 5.56
N HIS A 94 19.97 0.06 5.88
CA HIS A 94 20.49 0.45 7.19
C HIS A 94 19.40 0.51 8.28
N VAL A 95 18.13 0.59 7.91
CA VAL A 95 17.01 0.61 8.87
C VAL A 95 16.79 -0.79 9.43
N LYS A 96 16.88 -0.92 10.76
CA LYS A 96 16.84 -2.23 11.44
C LYS A 96 15.51 -2.97 11.28
N ASN A 97 14.40 -2.23 11.29
CA ASN A 97 13.06 -2.83 11.19
C ASN A 97 12.23 -2.08 10.16
N MET A 98 11.79 -2.78 9.13
CA MET A 98 10.90 -2.22 8.10
C MET A 98 9.80 -3.20 7.76
N SER A 99 8.58 -2.71 7.67
CA SER A 99 7.44 -3.50 7.22
C SER A 99 6.43 -2.65 6.44
N GLU A 100 5.72 -3.32 5.55
CA GLU A 100 4.57 -2.78 4.84
C GLU A 100 3.37 -3.67 5.09
N LYS A 101 2.18 -3.07 5.18
CA LYS A 101 0.91 -3.78 5.23
C LYS A 101 -0.13 -3.15 4.33
N THR A 102 -0.81 -3.99 3.58
CA THR A 102 -1.98 -3.58 2.79
C THR A 102 -3.22 -3.46 3.67
N LEU A 103 -3.99 -2.41 3.44
CA LEU A 103 -5.27 -2.15 4.13
C LEU A 103 -6.45 -2.62 3.29
N ARG A 104 -7.40 -3.31 3.94
CA ARG A 104 -8.69 -3.71 3.36
C ARG A 104 -9.81 -3.58 4.39
N TYR A 105 -11.05 -3.65 3.94
CA TYR A 105 -12.18 -3.78 4.87
C TYR A 105 -12.15 -5.14 5.58
N PRO A 106 -12.63 -5.21 6.84
CA PRO A 106 -12.62 -6.42 7.64
C PRO A 106 -13.25 -7.63 6.95
N GLY A 107 -12.56 -8.78 7.05
CA GLY A 107 -12.99 -10.06 6.48
C GLY A 107 -12.51 -10.33 5.05
N HIS A 108 -11.88 -9.36 4.39
CA HIS A 108 -11.35 -9.55 3.04
C HIS A 108 -10.21 -10.57 3.01
N ALA A 109 -9.25 -10.45 3.93
CA ALA A 109 -8.09 -11.34 3.97
C ALA A 109 -8.50 -12.80 4.21
N GLU A 110 -9.46 -13.05 5.12
CA GLU A 110 -9.96 -14.41 5.38
C GLU A 110 -10.67 -14.99 4.17
N LEU A 111 -11.46 -14.18 3.46
CA LEU A 111 -12.13 -14.60 2.23
C LEU A 111 -11.10 -15.01 1.17
N ILE A 112 -10.07 -14.20 0.94
CA ILE A 112 -9.02 -14.51 -0.04
C ILE A 112 -8.23 -15.75 0.38
N LYS A 113 -7.87 -15.90 1.67
CA LYS A 113 -7.24 -17.13 2.17
C LYS A 113 -8.07 -18.37 1.85
N SER A 114 -9.39 -18.30 2.03
CA SER A 114 -10.27 -19.43 1.70
C SER A 114 -10.22 -19.80 0.20
N TYR A 115 -9.97 -18.83 -0.69
CA TYR A 115 -9.82 -19.08 -2.11
C TYR A 115 -8.45 -19.70 -2.43
N ILE A 116 -7.41 -19.30 -1.70
CA ILE A 116 -6.07 -19.90 -1.82
C ILE A 116 -6.09 -21.35 -1.32
N GLU A 117 -6.65 -21.61 -0.14
CA GLU A 117 -6.76 -22.95 0.47
C GLU A 117 -7.55 -23.93 -0.40
N LYS A 118 -8.54 -23.45 -1.13
CA LYS A 118 -9.31 -24.24 -2.09
C LYS A 118 -8.65 -24.35 -3.47
N GLU A 119 -7.46 -23.76 -3.64
CA GLU A 119 -6.71 -23.74 -4.91
C GLU A 119 -7.49 -23.11 -6.08
N ILE A 120 -8.47 -22.24 -5.79
CA ILE A 120 -9.33 -21.64 -6.82
C ILE A 120 -8.94 -20.21 -7.19
N LEU A 121 -8.10 -19.51 -6.39
CA LEU A 121 -7.78 -18.10 -6.60
C LEU A 121 -7.16 -17.84 -7.97
N GLN A 122 -6.34 -18.77 -8.48
CA GLN A 122 -5.63 -18.65 -9.75
C GLN A 122 -6.32 -19.40 -10.91
N THR A 123 -7.51 -19.95 -10.71
CA THR A 123 -8.27 -20.56 -11.81
C THR A 123 -8.79 -19.48 -12.76
N GLU A 124 -8.80 -19.77 -14.06
CA GLU A 124 -9.25 -18.84 -15.10
C GLU A 124 -10.65 -18.28 -14.79
N THR A 125 -11.59 -19.16 -14.42
CA THR A 125 -12.96 -18.79 -14.07
C THR A 125 -13.04 -17.83 -12.87
N THR A 126 -12.19 -18.03 -11.84
CA THR A 126 -12.14 -17.14 -10.69
C THR A 126 -11.50 -15.81 -11.05
N ILE A 127 -10.41 -15.82 -11.80
CA ILE A 127 -9.76 -14.59 -12.28
C ILE A 127 -10.75 -13.74 -13.08
N GLU A 128 -11.46 -14.30 -14.05
CA GLU A 128 -12.47 -13.57 -14.82
C GLU A 128 -13.57 -12.98 -13.95
N LYS A 129 -14.05 -13.76 -12.96
CA LYS A 129 -15.04 -13.30 -11.99
C LYS A 129 -14.50 -12.11 -11.17
N LEU A 130 -13.29 -12.24 -10.61
CA LEU A 130 -12.66 -11.18 -9.83
C LEU A 130 -12.43 -9.91 -10.67
N PHE A 131 -11.99 -10.07 -11.91
CA PHE A 131 -11.86 -8.94 -12.85
C PHE A 131 -13.17 -8.18 -13.00
N LYS A 132 -14.27 -8.89 -13.24
CA LYS A 132 -15.59 -8.30 -13.42
C LYS A 132 -16.08 -7.60 -12.15
N GLU A 133 -15.87 -8.21 -10.99
CA GLU A 133 -16.36 -7.71 -9.70
C GLU A 133 -15.49 -6.58 -9.15
N TRP A 134 -14.16 -6.68 -9.29
CA TRP A 134 -13.23 -5.71 -8.72
C TRP A 134 -12.97 -4.51 -9.61
N LYS A 135 -13.23 -4.60 -10.90
CA LYS A 135 -13.03 -3.45 -11.80
C LYS A 135 -13.82 -2.25 -11.29
N LEU A 136 -13.10 -1.16 -11.03
CA LEU A 136 -13.69 0.13 -10.69
C LEU A 136 -14.37 0.70 -11.95
N LYS A 137 -15.61 1.10 -11.81
CA LYS A 137 -16.38 1.69 -12.92
C LYS A 137 -16.28 3.21 -12.88
N PRO A 138 -16.43 3.89 -14.04
CA PRO A 138 -16.52 5.35 -14.05
C PRO A 138 -17.60 5.85 -13.07
N GLY A 139 -17.25 6.85 -12.24
CA GLY A 139 -18.13 7.40 -11.22
C GLY A 139 -18.28 6.56 -9.95
N GLU A 140 -17.62 5.41 -9.83
CA GLU A 140 -17.51 4.72 -8.52
C GLU A 140 -16.45 5.42 -7.68
N HIS A 141 -16.86 5.91 -6.51
CA HIS A 141 -15.99 6.63 -5.59
C HIS A 141 -15.06 5.66 -4.84
N GLU A 142 -13.82 6.02 -4.75
CA GLU A 142 -12.81 5.34 -3.97
C GLU A 142 -11.98 6.35 -3.15
N PHE A 143 -11.20 5.88 -2.23
CA PHE A 143 -10.26 6.68 -1.47
C PHE A 143 -8.95 5.93 -1.25
N THR A 144 -7.88 6.69 -1.05
CA THR A 144 -6.56 6.18 -0.70
C THR A 144 -6.22 6.56 0.73
N ILE A 145 -5.76 5.58 1.49
CA ILE A 145 -5.16 5.78 2.81
C ILE A 145 -3.70 5.38 2.75
N LEU A 146 -2.84 6.24 3.30
CA LEU A 146 -1.45 5.92 3.59
C LEU A 146 -1.16 6.38 5.02
N LYS A 147 -0.72 5.45 5.88
CA LYS A 147 -0.22 5.75 7.21
C LYS A 147 1.25 5.38 7.25
N VAL A 148 2.12 6.31 7.64
CA VAL A 148 3.56 6.08 7.79
C VAL A 148 3.94 6.31 9.24
N GLU A 149 4.66 5.36 9.80
CA GLU A 149 5.21 5.42 11.14
C GLU A 149 6.73 5.27 11.08
N MET A 150 7.45 6.20 11.67
CA MET A 150 8.91 6.18 11.77
C MET A 150 9.32 6.33 13.22
N LYS A 151 10.33 5.56 13.62
CA LYS A 151 10.87 5.59 14.96
C LYS A 151 12.37 5.84 14.92
N THR A 152 12.84 6.75 15.75
CA THR A 152 14.23 6.87 16.18
C THR A 152 14.37 6.28 17.59
N ASP A 153 15.53 6.37 18.21
CA ASP A 153 15.69 5.92 19.61
C ASP A 153 14.86 6.77 20.60
N ASN A 154 14.61 8.05 20.24
CA ASN A 154 13.98 9.02 21.15
C ASN A 154 12.59 9.49 20.73
N LYS A 155 12.20 9.31 19.46
CA LYS A 155 10.98 9.91 18.90
C LYS A 155 10.20 8.94 18.02
N ILE A 156 8.91 9.21 17.95
CA ILE A 156 7.99 8.54 17.02
C ILE A 156 7.36 9.62 16.15
N PHE A 157 7.39 9.42 14.84
CA PHE A 157 6.74 10.28 13.84
C PHE A 157 5.63 9.50 13.15
N GLY A 158 4.47 10.11 13.03
CA GLY A 158 3.32 9.54 12.33
C GLY A 158 2.79 10.49 11.26
N TYR A 159 2.51 9.96 10.09
CA TYR A 159 1.90 10.70 8.99
C TYR A 159 0.72 9.92 8.45
N ASN A 160 -0.37 10.62 8.22
CA ASN A 160 -1.57 10.08 7.62
C ASN A 160 -1.89 10.87 6.35
N LEU A 161 -2.18 10.16 5.27
CA LEU A 161 -2.77 10.70 4.06
C LEU A 161 -4.13 10.06 3.89
N TYR A 162 -5.12 10.87 3.60
CA TYR A 162 -6.44 10.46 3.16
C TYR A 162 -6.82 11.32 1.96
N ASP A 163 -7.12 10.66 0.85
CA ASP A 163 -7.52 11.34 -0.38
C ASP A 163 -8.68 10.57 -1.03
N GLU A 164 -9.68 11.28 -1.57
CA GLU A 164 -10.89 10.71 -2.14
C GLU A 164 -10.98 10.99 -3.65
N TYR A 165 -11.88 10.28 -4.33
CA TYR A 165 -12.29 10.58 -5.70
C TYR A 165 -12.65 12.05 -5.84
N ASP A 166 -12.12 12.69 -6.88
CA ASP A 166 -12.40 14.10 -7.18
C ASP A 166 -13.52 14.22 -8.22
N GLU A 167 -14.64 14.74 -7.78
CA GLU A 167 -15.84 14.96 -8.58
C GLU A 167 -15.61 15.96 -9.72
N VAL A 168 -14.78 16.97 -9.51
CA VAL A 168 -14.56 18.04 -10.48
C VAL A 168 -13.72 17.53 -11.67
N SER A 169 -12.60 16.89 -11.37
CA SER A 169 -11.73 16.33 -12.41
C SER A 169 -12.13 14.92 -12.83
N GLN A 170 -13.11 14.31 -12.16
CA GLN A 170 -13.54 12.93 -12.35
C GLN A 170 -12.38 11.93 -12.29
N THR A 171 -11.42 12.17 -11.40
CA THR A 171 -10.23 11.34 -11.24
C THR A 171 -10.23 10.58 -9.92
N THR A 172 -9.74 9.34 -9.98
CA THR A 172 -9.59 8.51 -8.79
C THR A 172 -8.48 9.06 -7.90
N SER A 173 -8.61 8.87 -6.59
CA SER A 173 -7.57 9.19 -5.61
C SER A 173 -6.25 8.49 -5.95
N MET A 174 -6.30 7.20 -6.29
CA MET A 174 -5.11 6.44 -6.65
C MET A 174 -4.40 7.01 -7.88
N ALA A 175 -5.14 7.44 -8.90
CA ALA A 175 -4.56 8.09 -10.09
C ALA A 175 -3.90 9.43 -9.75
N ARG A 176 -4.53 10.24 -8.89
CA ARG A 176 -3.99 11.54 -8.48
C ARG A 176 -2.76 11.38 -7.61
N THR A 177 -2.82 10.60 -6.55
CA THR A 177 -1.69 10.41 -5.62
C THR A 177 -0.46 9.83 -6.32
N THR A 178 -0.65 8.92 -7.28
CA THR A 178 0.43 8.40 -8.12
C THR A 178 0.90 9.43 -9.14
N GLY A 179 -0.02 10.06 -9.86
CA GLY A 179 0.29 11.04 -10.91
C GLY A 179 0.96 12.30 -10.36
N TYR A 180 0.54 12.82 -9.22
CA TYR A 180 1.15 14.00 -8.62
C TYR A 180 2.59 13.75 -8.16
N THR A 181 2.90 12.55 -7.69
CA THR A 181 4.29 12.17 -7.38
C THR A 181 5.17 12.22 -8.64
N ALA A 182 4.67 11.69 -9.76
CA ALA A 182 5.38 11.74 -11.03
C ALA A 182 5.56 13.18 -11.53
N THR A 183 4.51 13.99 -11.52
CA THR A 183 4.59 15.39 -11.97
C THR A 183 5.47 16.25 -11.06
N ALA A 184 5.44 16.02 -9.74
CA ALA A 184 6.34 16.68 -8.81
C ALA A 184 7.82 16.37 -9.12
N THR A 185 8.13 15.10 -9.43
CA THR A 185 9.47 14.69 -9.82
C THR A 185 9.90 15.36 -11.13
N ILE A 186 9.00 15.44 -12.13
CA ILE A 186 9.28 16.17 -13.38
C ILE A 186 9.58 17.64 -13.11
N ASN A 187 8.82 18.30 -12.25
CA ASN A 187 9.06 19.68 -11.88
C ASN A 187 10.43 19.87 -11.23
N LEU A 188 10.84 18.98 -10.32
CA LEU A 188 12.18 19.02 -9.73
C LEU A 188 13.30 18.92 -10.77
N ILE A 189 13.10 18.11 -11.83
CA ILE A 189 14.06 18.00 -12.93
C ILE A 189 14.08 19.31 -13.75
N LEU A 190 12.92 19.86 -14.09
CA LEU A 190 12.80 21.10 -14.89
C LEU A 190 13.38 22.31 -14.15
N GLU A 191 13.15 22.38 -12.85
CA GLU A 191 13.69 23.43 -11.97
C GLU A 191 15.17 23.22 -11.62
N LYS A 192 15.78 22.16 -12.14
CA LYS A 192 17.18 21.79 -11.87
C LYS A 192 17.48 21.57 -10.39
N LEU A 193 16.53 21.05 -9.64
CA LEU A 193 16.68 20.64 -8.25
C LEU A 193 17.02 19.16 -8.10
N PHE A 194 16.88 18.39 -9.19
CA PHE A 194 17.25 16.97 -9.25
C PHE A 194 18.06 16.70 -10.53
N TYR A 195 19.28 16.20 -10.36
CA TYR A 195 20.24 15.97 -11.45
C TYR A 195 20.71 14.53 -11.60
N GLU A 196 20.34 13.68 -10.68
CA GLU A 196 20.79 12.30 -10.65
C GLU A 196 20.34 11.55 -11.91
N LYS A 197 21.20 10.70 -12.45
CA LYS A 197 20.92 9.86 -13.61
C LYS A 197 20.83 8.40 -13.19
N GLY A 198 19.72 7.76 -13.49
CA GLY A 198 19.52 6.35 -13.15
C GLY A 198 18.07 6.05 -12.75
N VAL A 199 17.88 4.96 -12.00
CA VAL A 199 16.60 4.58 -11.40
C VAL A 199 16.69 4.82 -9.90
N PHE A 200 15.91 5.74 -9.42
CA PHE A 200 15.82 6.12 -8.00
C PHE A 200 14.41 5.80 -7.50
N PRO A 201 14.27 4.99 -6.45
CA PRO A 201 13.00 4.70 -5.79
C PRO A 201 12.53 5.83 -4.87
#